data_d63e75a45179de974da46d805c9cc5b8
#
_entry.id   d63e75a45179de974da46d805c9cc5b8
#
_cell.length_a   1.000
_cell.length_b   1.000
_cell.length_c   1.000
_cell.angle_alpha   90.00
_cell.angle_beta   90.00
_cell.angle_gamma   90.00
#
_symmetry.space_group_name_H-M   'P 1'
#
loop_
_entity.id
_entity.type
_entity.pdbx_description
1 polymer ?
#
loop_
_entity_poly.entity_id
_entity_poly.type
_entity_poly.pdbx_seq_one_letter_code
_entity_poly.pdbx_strand_id
1 'polypeptide(L)'
;MLGAIIGDIAGSKYEFNNTFDYDFEMFGEGCDFTDDTICTVAIADAILNGRSYQESLLDWCRRYPSPKGAYGGRFAGWIRSLDPQPYNSFGNGSAMRVSPVAWLFDDLSQVLEEAEKTALPTHNHPEGIKGAKAVAHAIWHFRKNKESHLPDDEAMKAFKDIARSYYEDFDTRDYPKGKFDETCMDAVPLSFYLLLQASSFKDAIRLAISQGGDSDTIGAIVGSIAEARFDIPQEIKDRAMEYLPDEMQDVLKQFAGKYEIKPK
;
A
#
# COMPACT_ATOMS: atom_id res chain seq x y z
N MET A 1 6.73 -3.27 2.32
CA MET A 1 5.56 -4.04 2.80
C MET A 1 5.15 -3.70 4.23
N LEU A 2 6.05 -3.68 5.21
CA LEU A 2 5.71 -3.32 6.60
C LEU A 2 5.17 -1.89 6.72
N GLY A 3 5.70 -0.95 5.95
CA GLY A 3 5.22 0.43 5.92
C GLY A 3 3.76 0.56 5.50
N ALA A 4 3.29 -0.29 4.56
CA ALA A 4 1.87 -0.33 4.20
C ALA A 4 1.00 -0.76 5.40
N ILE A 5 1.40 -1.82 6.08
CA ILE A 5 0.71 -2.34 7.28
C ILE A 5 0.68 -1.31 8.41
N ILE A 6 1.79 -0.59 8.64
CA ILE A 6 1.85 0.48 9.63
C ILE A 6 0.86 1.61 9.28
N GLY A 7 0.81 1.99 8.02
CA GLY A 7 -0.09 3.04 7.54
C GLY A 7 -1.56 2.67 7.67
N ASP A 8 -1.90 1.43 7.29
CA ASP A 8 -3.22 0.84 7.49
C ASP A 8 -3.66 0.87 8.96
N ILE A 9 -2.89 0.25 9.86
CA ILE A 9 -3.21 0.18 11.28
C ILE A 9 -3.39 1.58 11.88
N ALA A 10 -2.46 2.50 11.58
CA ALA A 10 -2.51 3.86 12.12
C ALA A 10 -3.70 4.66 11.57
N GLY A 11 -4.10 4.42 10.33
CA GLY A 11 -5.23 5.08 9.66
C GLY A 11 -6.59 4.49 10.02
N SER A 12 -6.65 3.21 10.36
CA SER A 12 -7.88 2.44 10.54
C SER A 12 -8.88 3.01 11.54
N LYS A 13 -8.43 3.71 12.56
CA LYS A 13 -9.27 4.40 13.54
C LYS A 13 -9.96 5.63 12.94
N TYR A 14 -9.35 6.22 11.91
CA TYR A 14 -9.72 7.51 11.37
C TYR A 14 -10.40 7.45 9.99
N GLU A 15 -10.60 6.25 9.44
CA GLU A 15 -11.22 6.04 8.13
C GLU A 15 -12.60 6.74 8.03
N PHE A 16 -13.51 6.44 8.96
CA PHE A 16 -14.87 7.03 9.00
C PHE A 16 -15.04 8.17 10.00
N ASN A 17 -13.99 8.48 10.77
CA ASN A 17 -13.97 9.56 11.75
C ASN A 17 -12.64 10.31 11.63
N ASN A 18 -12.48 11.02 10.52
CA ASN A 18 -11.22 11.65 10.15
C ASN A 18 -10.63 12.53 11.26
N THR A 19 -9.31 12.48 11.37
CA THR A 19 -8.53 13.46 12.12
C THR A 19 -7.79 14.40 11.17
N PHE A 20 -7.70 15.67 11.53
CA PHE A 20 -6.89 16.68 10.84
C PHE A 20 -5.74 17.17 11.73
N ASP A 21 -5.63 16.60 12.93
CA ASP A 21 -4.54 16.84 13.86
C ASP A 21 -3.31 16.07 13.40
N TYR A 22 -2.23 16.77 13.09
CA TYR A 22 -0.94 16.16 12.71
C TYR A 22 -0.35 15.33 13.85
N ASP A 23 -0.59 15.71 15.11
CA ASP A 23 -0.06 15.05 16.30
C ASP A 23 -0.99 13.96 16.85
N PHE A 24 -1.89 13.40 16.02
CA PHE A 24 -2.78 12.33 16.41
C PHE A 24 -2.03 11.12 17.01
N GLU A 25 -2.74 10.32 17.81
CA GLU A 25 -2.25 9.06 18.35
C GLU A 25 -2.15 8.00 17.23
N MET A 26 -0.92 7.61 16.86
CA MET A 26 -0.66 6.69 15.73
C MET A 26 -1.11 5.25 16.02
N PHE A 27 -0.95 4.81 17.27
CA PHE A 27 -1.32 3.48 17.74
C PHE A 27 -2.03 3.60 19.08
N GLY A 28 -3.20 2.98 19.24
CA GLY A 28 -3.96 3.05 20.48
C GLY A 28 -5.31 2.37 20.37
N GLU A 29 -6.17 2.67 21.29
CA GLU A 29 -7.52 2.13 21.32
C GLU A 29 -8.27 2.50 20.02
N GLY A 30 -8.88 1.50 19.40
CA GLY A 30 -9.61 1.65 18.14
C GLY A 30 -8.76 1.49 16.87
N CYS A 31 -7.43 1.35 16.96
CA CYS A 31 -6.60 0.91 15.83
C CYS A 31 -6.66 -0.61 15.70
N ASP A 32 -6.64 -1.09 14.46
CA ASP A 32 -6.50 -2.50 14.10
C ASP A 32 -6.08 -2.58 12.61
N PHE A 33 -5.65 -3.74 12.15
CA PHE A 33 -5.45 -3.95 10.73
C PHE A 33 -6.79 -4.09 9.98
N THR A 34 -6.81 -3.66 8.73
CA THR A 34 -7.99 -3.72 7.85
C THR A 34 -7.77 -4.70 6.69
N ASP A 35 -8.63 -4.65 5.68
CA ASP A 35 -8.45 -5.41 4.45
C ASP A 35 -7.20 -5.00 3.65
N ASP A 36 -6.68 -3.80 3.84
CA ASP A 36 -5.39 -3.35 3.28
C ASP A 36 -4.25 -4.29 3.70
N THR A 37 -4.11 -4.55 4.99
CA THR A 37 -3.11 -5.48 5.53
C THR A 37 -3.38 -6.91 5.07
N ILE A 38 -4.62 -7.39 5.16
CA ILE A 38 -4.98 -8.76 4.76
C ILE A 38 -4.61 -9.01 3.30
N CYS A 39 -4.98 -8.08 2.40
CA CYS A 39 -4.67 -8.19 0.98
C CYS A 39 -3.17 -8.05 0.70
N THR A 40 -2.45 -7.16 1.42
CA THR A 40 -1.00 -7.02 1.30
C THR A 40 -0.28 -8.32 1.69
N VAL A 41 -0.68 -8.94 2.80
CA VAL A 41 -0.15 -10.23 3.24
C VAL A 41 -0.46 -11.33 2.23
N ALA A 42 -1.68 -11.34 1.66
CA ALA A 42 -2.07 -12.28 0.61
C ALA A 42 -1.18 -12.18 -0.63
N ILE A 43 -0.84 -10.97 -1.08
CA ILE A 43 0.07 -10.78 -2.22
C ILE A 43 1.48 -11.27 -1.88
N ALA A 44 1.98 -10.97 -0.67
CA ALA A 44 3.27 -11.46 -0.22
C ALA A 44 3.32 -12.99 -0.17
N ASP A 45 2.34 -13.63 0.43
CA ASP A 45 2.20 -15.09 0.52
C ASP A 45 2.16 -15.75 -0.87
N ALA A 46 1.43 -15.17 -1.81
CA ALA A 46 1.38 -15.65 -3.19
C ALA A 46 2.79 -15.71 -3.82
N ILE A 47 3.56 -14.62 -3.70
CA ILE A 47 4.91 -14.54 -4.28
C ILE A 47 5.88 -15.49 -3.56
N LEU A 48 5.79 -15.57 -2.23
CA LEU A 48 6.68 -16.41 -1.41
C LEU A 48 6.50 -17.90 -1.72
N ASN A 49 5.26 -18.33 -1.94
CA ASN A 49 4.88 -19.72 -2.08
C ASN A 49 4.50 -20.14 -3.51
N GLY A 50 4.66 -19.25 -4.51
CA GLY A 50 4.38 -19.54 -5.92
C GLY A 50 2.89 -19.83 -6.18
N ARG A 51 1.98 -19.19 -5.43
CA ARG A 51 0.54 -19.32 -5.58
C ARG A 51 -0.01 -18.29 -6.56
N SER A 52 -1.19 -18.55 -7.14
CA SER A 52 -1.87 -17.50 -7.88
C SER A 52 -2.34 -16.37 -6.93
N TYR A 53 -2.30 -15.11 -7.40
CA TYR A 53 -2.77 -13.97 -6.61
C TYR A 53 -4.25 -14.10 -6.24
N GLN A 54 -5.08 -14.63 -7.15
CA GLN A 54 -6.48 -14.87 -6.88
C GLN A 54 -6.72 -15.87 -5.76
N GLU A 55 -6.06 -17.04 -5.81
CA GLU A 55 -6.19 -18.06 -4.78
C GLU A 55 -5.72 -17.56 -3.42
N SER A 56 -4.61 -16.83 -3.37
CA SER A 56 -4.09 -16.30 -2.11
C SER A 56 -5.00 -15.20 -1.54
N LEU A 57 -5.50 -14.28 -2.37
CA LEU A 57 -6.47 -13.27 -1.94
C LEU A 57 -7.74 -13.92 -1.37
N LEU A 58 -8.30 -14.91 -2.06
CA LEU A 58 -9.49 -15.62 -1.59
C LEU A 58 -9.25 -16.35 -0.27
N ASP A 59 -8.11 -17.04 -0.15
CA ASP A 59 -7.75 -17.78 1.05
C ASP A 59 -7.61 -16.84 2.26
N TRP A 60 -6.80 -15.79 2.17
CA TRP A 60 -6.60 -14.84 3.25
C TRP A 60 -7.87 -14.09 3.61
N CYS A 61 -8.61 -13.54 2.62
CA CYS A 61 -9.82 -12.79 2.90
C CYS A 61 -10.96 -13.65 3.47
N ARG A 62 -11.01 -14.94 3.13
CA ARG A 62 -12.00 -15.87 3.72
C ARG A 62 -11.65 -16.27 5.15
N ARG A 63 -10.38 -16.29 5.52
CA ARG A 63 -9.95 -16.49 6.91
C ARG A 63 -10.28 -15.30 7.81
N TYR A 64 -10.32 -14.10 7.23
CA TYR A 64 -10.69 -12.86 7.93
C TYR A 64 -11.97 -12.25 7.33
N PRO A 65 -13.16 -12.88 7.56
CA PRO A 65 -14.40 -12.51 6.85
C PRO A 65 -15.01 -11.17 7.27
N SER A 66 -14.55 -10.59 8.37
CA SER A 66 -15.08 -9.35 8.97
C SER A 66 -13.95 -8.49 9.52
N PRO A 67 -13.05 -7.94 8.65
CA PRO A 67 -12.01 -7.05 9.10
C PRO A 67 -12.60 -5.74 9.64
N LYS A 68 -11.80 -4.98 10.37
CA LYS A 68 -12.14 -3.60 10.68
C LYS A 68 -12.34 -2.82 9.37
N GLY A 69 -13.31 -1.88 9.33
CA GLY A 69 -13.68 -1.14 8.12
C GLY A 69 -14.56 -1.94 7.14
N ALA A 70 -14.51 -3.28 7.20
CA ALA A 70 -15.14 -4.23 6.29
C ALA A 70 -14.53 -4.20 4.87
N TYR A 71 -14.83 -5.21 4.07
CA TYR A 71 -14.47 -5.20 2.63
C TYR A 71 -15.42 -4.33 1.84
N GLY A 72 -14.93 -3.60 0.85
CA GLY A 72 -15.77 -2.91 -0.12
C GLY A 72 -16.82 -3.87 -0.74
N GLY A 73 -18.06 -3.40 -0.94
CA GLY A 73 -19.20 -4.27 -1.24
C GLY A 73 -19.02 -5.20 -2.44
N ARG A 74 -18.39 -4.74 -3.53
CA ARG A 74 -18.10 -5.58 -4.72
C ARG A 74 -17.02 -6.63 -4.42
N PHE A 75 -15.99 -6.26 -3.65
CA PHE A 75 -14.94 -7.18 -3.25
C PHE A 75 -15.47 -8.25 -2.29
N ALA A 76 -16.31 -7.88 -1.32
CA ALA A 76 -17.00 -8.82 -0.44
C ALA A 76 -17.87 -9.83 -1.22
N GLY A 77 -18.52 -9.39 -2.28
CA GLY A 77 -19.25 -10.26 -3.20
C GLY A 77 -18.32 -11.24 -3.93
N TRP A 78 -17.19 -10.76 -4.42
CA TRP A 78 -16.17 -11.56 -5.09
C TRP A 78 -15.57 -12.63 -4.16
N ILE A 79 -15.25 -12.30 -2.91
CA ILE A 79 -14.72 -13.23 -1.89
C ILE A 79 -15.71 -14.39 -1.65
N ARG A 80 -17.01 -14.11 -1.62
CA ARG A 80 -18.06 -15.11 -1.35
C ARG A 80 -18.46 -15.94 -2.57
N SER A 81 -18.05 -15.52 -3.78
CA SER A 81 -18.37 -16.23 -5.01
C SER A 81 -17.74 -17.62 -5.05
N LEU A 82 -18.49 -18.60 -5.60
CA LEU A 82 -17.95 -19.92 -5.91
C LEU A 82 -17.14 -19.93 -7.20
N ASP A 83 -17.39 -18.97 -8.10
CA ASP A 83 -16.66 -18.74 -9.35
C ASP A 83 -16.33 -17.24 -9.45
N PRO A 84 -15.31 -16.75 -8.71
CA PRO A 84 -14.98 -15.35 -8.66
C PRO A 84 -14.33 -14.87 -9.97
N GLN A 85 -15.01 -13.95 -10.65
CA GLN A 85 -14.56 -13.35 -11.90
C GLN A 85 -14.12 -11.89 -11.67
N PRO A 86 -13.16 -11.37 -12.45
CA PRO A 86 -12.81 -9.97 -12.43
C PRO A 86 -14.03 -9.08 -12.69
N TYR A 87 -14.14 -7.97 -11.96
CA TYR A 87 -15.35 -7.14 -12.02
C TYR A 87 -15.07 -5.66 -12.39
N ASN A 88 -13.94 -5.43 -13.07
CA ASN A 88 -13.58 -4.14 -13.66
C ASN A 88 -13.57 -2.99 -12.63
N SER A 89 -13.00 -3.24 -11.42
CA SER A 89 -12.82 -2.21 -10.42
C SER A 89 -11.70 -1.23 -10.80
N PHE A 90 -11.90 0.04 -10.47
CA PHE A 90 -10.90 1.10 -10.47
C PHE A 90 -10.67 1.67 -9.06
N GLY A 91 -11.15 0.98 -8.05
CA GLY A 91 -10.93 1.30 -6.65
C GLY A 91 -9.44 1.24 -6.27
N ASN A 92 -9.10 1.86 -5.15
CA ASN A 92 -7.72 1.93 -4.64
C ASN A 92 -7.18 0.59 -4.10
N GLY A 93 -8.04 -0.43 -3.98
CA GLY A 93 -7.70 -1.75 -3.47
C GLY A 93 -6.60 -2.49 -4.24
N SER A 94 -6.34 -2.17 -5.51
CA SER A 94 -5.18 -2.71 -6.24
C SER A 94 -3.88 -2.00 -5.85
N ALA A 95 -3.94 -0.70 -5.56
CA ALA A 95 -2.78 0.11 -5.19
C ALA A 95 -2.33 -0.14 -3.74
N MET A 96 -3.29 -0.28 -2.80
CA MET A 96 -3.01 -0.49 -1.38
C MET A 96 -2.19 -1.76 -1.11
N ARG A 97 -2.46 -2.85 -1.85
CA ARG A 97 -1.91 -4.19 -1.60
C ARG A 97 -0.65 -4.55 -2.39
N VAL A 98 -0.22 -3.71 -3.36
CA VAL A 98 0.80 -4.08 -4.35
C VAL A 98 2.24 -4.09 -3.81
N SER A 99 2.48 -3.49 -2.65
CA SER A 99 3.83 -3.23 -2.14
C SER A 99 4.79 -4.43 -2.15
N PRO A 100 4.38 -5.69 -1.88
CA PRO A 100 5.31 -6.82 -1.88
C PRO A 100 6.01 -7.06 -3.22
N VAL A 101 5.34 -6.74 -4.33
CA VAL A 101 5.89 -6.90 -5.69
C VAL A 101 7.18 -6.11 -5.85
N ALA A 102 7.15 -4.83 -5.48
CA ALA A 102 8.28 -3.93 -5.67
C ALA A 102 9.50 -4.25 -4.79
N TRP A 103 9.33 -5.07 -3.76
CA TRP A 103 10.42 -5.55 -2.91
C TRP A 103 11.03 -6.87 -3.40
N LEU A 104 10.21 -7.77 -3.97
CA LEU A 104 10.65 -9.12 -4.30
C LEU A 104 11.12 -9.28 -5.74
N PHE A 105 10.81 -8.33 -6.63
CA PHE A 105 11.32 -8.30 -8.00
C PHE A 105 12.31 -7.14 -8.20
N ASP A 106 13.35 -7.33 -9.02
CA ASP A 106 14.44 -6.35 -9.18
C ASP A 106 14.39 -5.58 -10.49
N ASP A 107 13.92 -6.21 -11.55
CA ASP A 107 13.75 -5.58 -12.85
C ASP A 107 12.44 -4.79 -12.90
N LEU A 108 12.47 -3.53 -13.34
CA LEU A 108 11.29 -2.67 -13.39
C LEU A 108 10.20 -3.24 -14.30
N SER A 109 10.56 -3.83 -15.44
CA SER A 109 9.55 -4.40 -16.34
C SER A 109 8.81 -5.55 -15.68
N GLN A 110 9.52 -6.39 -14.93
CA GLN A 110 8.94 -7.47 -14.15
C GLN A 110 8.08 -6.95 -12.99
N VAL A 111 8.54 -5.91 -12.29
CA VAL A 111 7.74 -5.25 -11.23
C VAL A 111 6.41 -4.75 -11.77
N LEU A 112 6.42 -4.08 -12.94
CA LEU A 112 5.20 -3.55 -13.56
C LEU A 112 4.27 -4.65 -14.08
N GLU A 113 4.82 -5.72 -14.63
CA GLU A 113 4.05 -6.89 -15.06
C GLU A 113 3.40 -7.61 -13.86
N GLU A 114 4.15 -7.84 -12.80
CA GLU A 114 3.62 -8.48 -11.60
C GLU A 114 2.60 -7.58 -10.87
N ALA A 115 2.83 -6.26 -10.83
CA ALA A 115 1.84 -5.32 -10.29
C ALA A 115 0.50 -5.41 -11.03
N GLU A 116 0.52 -5.48 -12.37
CA GLU A 116 -0.68 -5.73 -13.17
C GLU A 116 -1.35 -7.06 -12.77
N LYS A 117 -0.58 -8.17 -12.69
CA LYS A 117 -1.11 -9.48 -12.31
C LYS A 117 -1.79 -9.47 -10.93
N THR A 118 -1.32 -8.67 -9.96
CA THR A 118 -1.98 -8.52 -8.65
C THR A 118 -3.33 -7.82 -8.73
N ALA A 119 -3.50 -6.93 -9.72
CA ALA A 119 -4.74 -6.19 -9.93
C ALA A 119 -5.80 -7.02 -10.67
N LEU A 120 -5.39 -7.79 -11.69
CA LEU A 120 -6.27 -8.50 -12.61
C LEU A 120 -7.40 -9.31 -11.98
N PRO A 121 -7.25 -10.00 -10.83
CA PRO A 121 -8.34 -10.78 -10.24
C PRO A 121 -9.60 -9.98 -9.89
N THR A 122 -9.48 -8.66 -9.68
CA THR A 122 -10.57 -7.79 -9.22
C THR A 122 -10.59 -6.42 -9.91
N HIS A 123 -9.43 -5.82 -10.14
CA HIS A 123 -9.21 -4.45 -10.61
C HIS A 123 -8.66 -4.41 -12.03
N ASN A 124 -9.29 -5.17 -12.93
CA ASN A 124 -8.88 -5.25 -14.35
C ASN A 124 -9.30 -4.04 -15.21
N HIS A 125 -9.83 -2.97 -14.58
CA HIS A 125 -10.01 -1.67 -15.22
C HIS A 125 -8.66 -0.99 -15.47
N PRO A 126 -8.45 -0.28 -16.60
CA PRO A 126 -7.17 0.41 -16.86
C PRO A 126 -6.67 1.29 -15.72
N GLU A 127 -7.55 2.03 -15.04
CA GLU A 127 -7.20 2.87 -13.90
C GLU A 127 -6.82 2.05 -12.65
N GLY A 128 -7.45 0.90 -12.41
CA GLY A 128 -7.07 -0.01 -11.33
C GLY A 128 -5.69 -0.62 -11.54
N ILE A 129 -5.38 -1.04 -12.77
CA ILE A 129 -4.06 -1.55 -13.17
C ILE A 129 -3.02 -0.43 -13.06
N LYS A 130 -3.34 0.76 -13.56
CA LYS A 130 -2.46 1.94 -13.51
C LYS A 130 -2.08 2.30 -12.07
N GLY A 131 -3.04 2.30 -11.15
CA GLY A 131 -2.79 2.59 -9.73
C GLY A 131 -1.80 1.62 -9.09
N ALA A 132 -1.98 0.30 -9.31
CA ALA A 132 -1.05 -0.71 -8.83
C ALA A 132 0.37 -0.53 -9.42
N LYS A 133 0.48 -0.31 -10.73
CA LYS A 133 1.77 -0.06 -11.41
C LYS A 133 2.45 1.20 -10.90
N ALA A 134 1.71 2.28 -10.70
CA ALA A 134 2.26 3.56 -10.23
C ALA A 134 2.86 3.42 -8.83
N VAL A 135 2.16 2.78 -7.90
CA VAL A 135 2.66 2.54 -6.53
C VAL A 135 3.86 1.60 -6.54
N ALA A 136 3.80 0.50 -7.27
CA ALA A 136 4.93 -0.43 -7.38
C ALA A 136 6.17 0.22 -8.00
N HIS A 137 6.01 1.07 -9.04
CA HIS A 137 7.09 1.83 -9.64
C HIS A 137 7.73 2.81 -8.64
N ALA A 138 6.92 3.54 -7.87
CA ALA A 138 7.40 4.46 -6.86
C ALA A 138 8.22 3.76 -5.77
N ILE A 139 7.75 2.62 -5.26
CA ILE A 139 8.47 1.82 -4.26
C ILE A 139 9.79 1.31 -4.84
N TRP A 140 9.76 0.72 -6.04
CA TRP A 140 10.96 0.23 -6.73
C TRP A 140 11.99 1.34 -6.93
N HIS A 141 11.54 2.52 -7.37
CA HIS A 141 12.37 3.69 -7.58
C HIS A 141 13.14 4.09 -6.31
N PHE A 142 12.46 4.32 -5.18
CA PHE A 142 13.13 4.71 -3.94
C PHE A 142 14.01 3.59 -3.36
N ARG A 143 13.59 2.33 -3.47
CA ARG A 143 14.42 1.19 -3.08
C ARG A 143 15.74 1.19 -3.86
N LYS A 144 15.68 1.32 -5.19
CA LYS A 144 16.87 1.33 -6.04
C LYS A 144 17.76 2.54 -5.82
N ASN A 145 17.19 3.70 -5.54
CA ASN A 145 17.96 4.89 -5.18
C ASN A 145 18.69 4.71 -3.84
N LYS A 146 18.03 4.12 -2.85
CA LYS A 146 18.65 3.81 -1.56
C LYS A 146 19.80 2.80 -1.71
N GLU A 147 19.63 1.75 -2.52
CA GLU A 147 20.67 0.78 -2.85
C GLU A 147 21.87 1.43 -3.57
N SER A 148 21.61 2.42 -4.43
CA SER A 148 22.63 3.11 -5.24
C SER A 148 23.22 4.34 -4.54
N HIS A 149 22.77 4.68 -3.33
CA HIS A 149 23.18 5.88 -2.56
C HIS A 149 23.03 7.19 -3.33
N LEU A 150 22.01 7.30 -4.18
CA LEU A 150 21.72 8.55 -4.88
C LEU A 150 21.24 9.64 -3.92
N PRO A 151 21.56 10.92 -4.18
CA PRO A 151 21.05 12.05 -3.40
C PRO A 151 19.50 12.07 -3.40
N ASP A 152 18.91 12.39 -2.24
CA ASP A 152 17.45 12.38 -2.07
C ASP A 152 16.75 13.41 -2.99
N ASP A 153 17.37 14.54 -3.27
CA ASP A 153 16.85 15.56 -4.19
C ASP A 153 16.77 15.08 -5.63
N GLU A 154 17.74 14.29 -6.10
CA GLU A 154 17.70 13.65 -7.42
C GLU A 154 16.62 12.57 -7.46
N ALA A 155 16.53 11.74 -6.42
CA ALA A 155 15.50 10.74 -6.28
C ALA A 155 14.08 11.35 -6.28
N MET A 156 13.90 12.48 -5.58
CA MET A 156 12.63 13.20 -5.52
C MET A 156 12.26 13.86 -6.84
N LYS A 157 13.23 14.36 -7.60
CA LYS A 157 12.99 14.90 -8.95
C LYS A 157 12.49 13.81 -9.89
N ALA A 158 13.17 12.67 -9.93
CA ALA A 158 12.75 11.54 -10.77
C ALA A 158 11.39 10.97 -10.31
N PHE A 159 11.11 10.95 -9.00
CA PHE A 159 9.79 10.55 -8.49
C PHE A 159 8.66 11.46 -9.00
N LYS A 160 8.88 12.79 -9.07
CA LYS A 160 7.91 13.71 -9.69
C LYS A 160 7.65 13.38 -11.16
N ASP A 161 8.69 13.01 -11.90
CA ASP A 161 8.54 12.63 -13.31
C ASP A 161 7.77 11.30 -13.45
N ILE A 162 7.98 10.36 -12.53
CA ILE A 162 7.17 9.14 -12.43
C ILE A 162 5.71 9.50 -12.16
N ALA A 163 5.42 10.35 -11.16
CA ALA A 163 4.07 10.77 -10.84
C ALA A 163 3.34 11.39 -12.06
N ARG A 164 4.01 12.29 -12.77
CA ARG A 164 3.49 12.92 -14.01
C ARG A 164 3.25 11.92 -15.13
N SER A 165 4.09 10.89 -15.26
CA SER A 165 3.93 9.87 -16.31
C SER A 165 2.67 9.02 -16.12
N TYR A 166 2.19 8.86 -14.89
CA TYR A 166 0.94 8.17 -14.58
C TYR A 166 -0.27 9.11 -14.48
N TYR A 167 -0.05 10.35 -14.02
CA TYR A 167 -1.09 11.35 -13.76
C TYR A 167 -0.68 12.70 -14.35
N GLU A 168 -1.12 12.98 -15.60
CA GLU A 168 -0.72 14.18 -16.36
C GLU A 168 -1.06 15.48 -15.64
N ASP A 169 -2.13 15.49 -14.84
CA ASP A 169 -2.59 16.63 -14.05
C ASP A 169 -1.95 16.74 -12.66
N PHE A 170 -0.97 15.92 -12.33
CA PHE A 170 -0.40 15.78 -10.99
C PHE A 170 0.03 17.12 -10.36
N ASP A 171 0.69 17.99 -11.11
CA ASP A 171 1.18 19.28 -10.61
C ASP A 171 0.08 20.35 -10.46
N THR A 172 -1.05 20.19 -11.13
CA THR A 172 -2.14 21.17 -11.18
C THR A 172 -3.39 20.72 -10.43
N ARG A 173 -3.41 19.48 -9.98
CA ARG A 173 -4.53 18.88 -9.25
C ARG A 173 -4.63 19.48 -7.86
N ASP A 174 -5.85 19.75 -7.43
CA ASP A 174 -6.17 20.13 -6.06
C ASP A 174 -6.37 18.89 -5.19
N TYR A 175 -5.82 18.92 -3.97
CA TYR A 175 -5.88 17.83 -2.99
C TYR A 175 -6.56 18.32 -1.69
N PRO A 176 -7.89 18.54 -1.68
CA PRO A 176 -8.59 19.07 -0.52
C PRO A 176 -8.57 18.06 0.65
N LYS A 177 -8.39 18.59 1.88
CA LYS A 177 -8.45 17.77 3.09
C LYS A 177 -9.83 17.17 3.29
N GLY A 178 -9.87 15.93 3.78
CA GLY A 178 -11.10 15.24 4.15
C GLY A 178 -11.97 14.76 2.98
N LYS A 179 -11.48 14.84 1.75
CA LYS A 179 -12.19 14.25 0.61
C LYS A 179 -12.10 12.72 0.71
N PHE A 180 -13.24 12.05 0.87
CA PHE A 180 -13.31 10.60 0.85
C PHE A 180 -13.49 10.12 -0.59
N ASP A 181 -12.51 9.42 -1.13
CA ASP A 181 -12.51 8.90 -2.50
C ASP A 181 -11.71 7.59 -2.56
N GLU A 182 -12.39 6.49 -2.85
CA GLU A 182 -11.84 5.14 -2.87
C GLU A 182 -11.29 4.73 -4.25
N THR A 183 -11.02 5.68 -5.15
CA THR A 183 -10.52 5.38 -6.49
C THR A 183 -8.99 5.47 -6.59
N CYS A 184 -8.38 4.66 -7.46
CA CYS A 184 -6.95 4.81 -7.80
C CYS A 184 -6.63 6.18 -8.38
N MET A 185 -7.57 6.78 -9.09
CA MET A 185 -7.40 8.08 -9.76
C MET A 185 -7.25 9.25 -8.78
N ASP A 186 -7.73 9.09 -7.56
CA ASP A 186 -7.60 10.11 -6.50
C ASP A 186 -6.58 9.69 -5.43
N ALA A 187 -6.71 8.50 -4.86
CA ALA A 187 -5.89 8.04 -3.75
C ALA A 187 -4.39 7.95 -4.10
N VAL A 188 -4.03 7.50 -5.31
CA VAL A 188 -2.61 7.32 -5.67
C VAL A 188 -1.91 8.67 -5.88
N PRO A 189 -2.40 9.60 -6.71
CA PRO A 189 -1.74 10.90 -6.87
C PRO A 189 -1.77 11.73 -5.57
N LEU A 190 -2.81 11.64 -4.74
CA LEU A 190 -2.82 12.24 -3.40
C LEU A 190 -1.68 11.67 -2.53
N SER A 191 -1.52 10.35 -2.51
CA SER A 191 -0.44 9.69 -1.75
C SER A 191 0.94 10.14 -2.21
N PHE A 192 1.14 10.30 -3.53
CA PHE A 192 2.39 10.83 -4.09
C PHE A 192 2.64 12.29 -3.68
N TYR A 193 1.60 13.12 -3.71
CA TYR A 193 1.66 14.52 -3.27
C TYR A 193 2.06 14.64 -1.79
N LEU A 194 1.49 13.81 -0.92
CA LEU A 194 1.81 13.79 0.51
C LEU A 194 3.25 13.31 0.77
N LEU A 195 3.70 12.29 0.04
CA LEU A 195 5.08 11.79 0.15
C LEU A 195 6.13 12.84 -0.26
N LEU A 196 5.81 13.71 -1.23
CA LEU A 196 6.71 14.80 -1.63
C LEU A 196 6.98 15.78 -0.50
N GLN A 197 6.08 15.92 0.46
CA GLN A 197 6.20 16.82 1.61
C GLN A 197 6.89 16.17 2.80
N ALA A 198 7.00 14.84 2.80
CA ALA A 198 7.50 14.09 3.94
C ALA A 198 9.04 14.19 4.10
N SER A 199 9.48 14.35 5.34
CA SER A 199 10.89 14.42 5.75
C SER A 199 11.38 13.16 6.49
N SER A 200 10.48 12.26 6.87
CA SER A 200 10.78 10.98 7.54
C SER A 200 9.61 10.00 7.35
N PHE A 201 9.83 8.73 7.70
CA PHE A 201 8.75 7.74 7.70
C PHE A 201 7.58 8.16 8.59
N LYS A 202 7.86 8.58 9.83
CA LYS A 202 6.84 9.00 10.79
C LYS A 202 6.08 10.23 10.30
N ASP A 203 6.77 11.18 9.69
CA ASP A 203 6.17 12.37 9.09
C ASP A 203 5.25 12.00 7.93
N ALA A 204 5.67 11.07 7.06
CA ALA A 204 4.86 10.57 5.95
C ALA A 204 3.52 9.99 6.43
N ILE A 205 3.54 9.14 7.47
CA ILE A 205 2.32 8.58 8.06
C ILE A 205 1.44 9.68 8.67
N ARG A 206 2.03 10.65 9.37
CA ARG A 206 1.29 11.77 9.97
C ARG A 206 0.62 12.64 8.92
N LEU A 207 1.32 12.97 7.84
CA LEU A 207 0.77 13.72 6.72
C LEU A 207 -0.37 12.95 6.04
N ALA A 208 -0.20 11.65 5.81
CA ALA A 208 -1.20 10.80 5.18
C ALA A 208 -2.52 10.79 5.96
N ILE A 209 -2.46 10.51 7.25
CA ILE A 209 -3.66 10.34 8.07
C ILE A 209 -4.30 11.69 8.43
N SER A 210 -3.51 12.73 8.72
CA SER A 210 -4.04 14.08 8.98
C SER A 210 -4.58 14.77 7.72
N GLN A 211 -4.42 14.19 6.55
CA GLN A 211 -5.11 14.61 5.33
C GLN A 211 -6.61 14.32 5.42
N GLY A 212 -7.00 13.27 6.14
CA GLY A 212 -8.37 12.75 6.17
C GLY A 212 -8.73 12.03 4.88
N GLY A 213 -10.00 11.72 4.72
CA GLY A 213 -10.49 10.87 3.63
C GLY A 213 -10.40 9.39 4.00
N ASP A 214 -10.06 8.55 3.07
CA ASP A 214 -9.82 7.10 3.18
C ASP A 214 -8.45 6.86 3.87
N SER A 215 -8.42 7.10 5.18
CA SER A 215 -7.17 7.32 5.94
C SER A 215 -6.29 6.09 6.06
N ASP A 216 -6.85 4.89 6.17
CA ASP A 216 -6.12 3.63 6.22
C ASP A 216 -5.47 3.32 4.88
N THR A 217 -6.22 3.40 3.77
CA THR A 217 -5.69 3.16 2.43
C THR A 217 -4.68 4.22 2.00
N ILE A 218 -4.93 5.51 2.24
CA ILE A 218 -3.93 6.58 1.99
C ILE A 218 -2.69 6.32 2.84
N GLY A 219 -2.86 5.96 4.13
CA GLY A 219 -1.80 5.56 5.03
C GLY A 219 -1.00 4.38 4.52
N ALA A 220 -1.68 3.33 4.03
CA ALA A 220 -1.05 2.13 3.47
C ALA A 220 -0.23 2.45 2.20
N ILE A 221 -0.78 3.22 1.26
CA ILE A 221 -0.06 3.60 0.03
C ILE A 221 1.16 4.46 0.36
N VAL A 222 0.98 5.54 1.14
CA VAL A 222 2.08 6.43 1.55
C VAL A 222 3.14 5.66 2.34
N GLY A 223 2.72 4.87 3.33
CA GLY A 223 3.61 4.06 4.16
C GLY A 223 4.43 3.06 3.35
N SER A 224 3.83 2.44 2.33
CA SER A 224 4.51 1.49 1.45
C SER A 224 5.67 2.12 0.67
N ILE A 225 5.49 3.36 0.20
CA ILE A 225 6.51 4.10 -0.55
C ILE A 225 7.53 4.73 0.42
N ALA A 226 7.06 5.27 1.55
CA ALA A 226 7.91 5.86 2.58
C ALA A 226 8.92 4.86 3.17
N GLU A 227 8.56 3.59 3.33
CA GLU A 227 9.46 2.50 3.76
C GLU A 227 10.65 2.32 2.79
N ALA A 228 10.44 2.53 1.50
CA ALA A 228 11.50 2.44 0.51
C ALA A 228 12.43 3.66 0.54
N ARG A 229 11.92 4.83 0.90
CA ARG A 229 12.67 6.08 0.98
C ARG A 229 13.37 6.27 2.33
N PHE A 230 12.68 6.01 3.42
CA PHE A 230 13.14 6.28 4.79
C PHE A 230 13.33 4.98 5.58
N ASP A 231 14.07 5.07 6.68
CA ASP A 231 14.11 4.00 7.67
C ASP A 231 12.89 4.09 8.60
N ILE A 232 12.25 2.96 8.84
CA ILE A 232 11.17 2.88 9.83
C ILE A 232 11.78 2.80 11.23
N PRO A 233 11.44 3.71 12.17
CA PRO A 233 11.89 3.61 13.56
C PRO A 233 11.48 2.27 14.19
N GLN A 234 12.40 1.66 14.98
CA GLN A 234 12.16 0.33 15.55
C GLN A 234 10.92 0.31 16.45
N GLU A 235 10.71 1.36 17.24
CA GLU A 235 9.52 1.50 18.10
C GLU A 235 8.20 1.42 17.32
N ILE A 236 8.16 1.97 16.10
CA ILE A 236 6.98 1.94 15.23
C ILE A 236 6.78 0.53 14.68
N LYS A 237 7.86 -0.17 14.28
CA LYS A 237 7.80 -1.57 13.85
C LYS A 237 7.25 -2.46 14.94
N ASP A 238 7.82 -2.36 16.15
CA ASP A 238 7.45 -3.20 17.29
C ASP A 238 5.97 -3.00 17.66
N ARG A 239 5.50 -1.74 17.69
CA ARG A 239 4.09 -1.44 17.98
C ARG A 239 3.14 -1.98 16.91
N ALA A 240 3.47 -1.86 15.63
CA ALA A 240 2.62 -2.40 14.56
C ALA A 240 2.51 -3.93 14.62
N MET A 241 3.61 -4.62 14.97
CA MET A 241 3.61 -6.08 15.09
C MET A 241 2.67 -6.61 16.19
N GLU A 242 2.37 -5.82 17.23
CA GLU A 242 1.45 -6.20 18.30
C GLU A 242 0.00 -6.38 17.82
N TYR A 243 -0.38 -5.76 16.70
CA TYR A 243 -1.72 -5.86 16.12
C TYR A 243 -1.90 -7.10 15.23
N LEU A 244 -0.80 -7.73 14.81
CA LEU A 244 -0.83 -8.79 13.82
C LEU A 244 -0.93 -10.18 14.44
N PRO A 245 -1.84 -11.04 13.95
CA PRO A 245 -1.84 -12.47 14.28
C PRO A 245 -0.52 -13.15 13.89
N ASP A 246 -0.15 -14.22 14.58
CA ASP A 246 1.09 -14.96 14.38
C ASP A 246 1.29 -15.37 12.91
N GLU A 247 0.24 -15.82 12.23
CA GLU A 247 0.34 -16.25 10.83
C GLU A 247 0.70 -15.10 9.87
N MET A 248 0.26 -13.87 10.13
CA MET A 248 0.67 -12.69 9.36
C MET A 248 2.11 -12.31 9.68
N GLN A 249 2.50 -12.36 10.96
CA GLN A 249 3.88 -12.14 11.37
C GLN A 249 4.84 -13.14 10.72
N ASP A 250 4.44 -14.40 10.56
CA ASP A 250 5.25 -15.43 9.91
C ASP A 250 5.45 -15.15 8.42
N VAL A 251 4.43 -14.65 7.71
CA VAL A 251 4.60 -14.18 6.32
C VAL A 251 5.59 -13.02 6.26
N LEU A 252 5.50 -12.05 7.20
CA LEU A 252 6.44 -10.93 7.28
C LEU A 252 7.89 -11.37 7.53
N LYS A 253 8.11 -12.35 8.42
CA LYS A 253 9.45 -12.93 8.68
C LYS A 253 10.01 -13.60 7.44
N GLN A 254 9.20 -14.41 6.75
CA GLN A 254 9.62 -15.07 5.49
C GLN A 254 9.93 -14.04 4.41
N PHE A 255 9.11 -12.99 4.31
CA PHE A 255 9.32 -11.90 3.36
C PHE A 255 10.65 -11.18 3.61
N ALA A 256 10.93 -10.80 4.86
CA ALA A 256 12.18 -10.15 5.25
C ALA A 256 13.38 -11.04 4.92
N GLY A 257 13.33 -12.33 5.28
CA GLY A 257 14.40 -13.31 4.97
C GLY A 257 14.64 -13.43 3.47
N LYS A 258 13.60 -13.47 2.63
CA LYS A 258 13.75 -13.57 1.16
C LYS A 258 14.35 -12.29 0.56
N TYR A 259 14.01 -11.13 1.09
CA TYR A 259 14.57 -9.86 0.65
C TYR A 259 16.06 -9.72 1.02
N GLU A 260 16.45 -10.13 2.24
CA GLU A 260 17.82 -10.05 2.73
C GLU A 260 18.79 -11.01 2.01
N ILE A 261 18.30 -12.15 1.49
CA ILE A 261 19.09 -13.18 0.80
C ILE A 261 19.38 -12.80 -0.68
N LYS A 262 18.76 -11.76 -1.22
CA LYS A 262 19.06 -11.31 -2.59
C LYS A 262 20.53 -10.91 -2.67
N PRO A 263 21.31 -11.45 -3.65
CA PRO A 263 22.68 -10.98 -3.87
C PRO A 263 22.64 -9.48 -4.22
N LYS A 264 23.45 -8.73 -3.48
CA LYS A 264 23.64 -7.28 -3.72
C LYS A 264 24.32 -7.05 -5.07
#